data_28e877dea634c0b22c7a3dd38162788a
#
_entry.id   28e877dea634c0b22c7a3dd38162788a
#
_cell.length_a   1.000
_cell.length_b   1.000
_cell.length_c   1.000
_cell.angle_alpha   90.00
_cell.angle_beta   90.00
_cell.angle_gamma   90.00
#
_symmetry.space_group_name_H-M   'P 1'
#
loop_
_entity.id
_entity.type
_entity.pdbx_description
1 polymer ?
#
loop_
_entity_poly.entity_id
_entity_poly.type
_entity_poly.pdbx_seq_one_letter_code
_entity_poly.pdbx_strand_id
1 'polypeptide(L)'
;MKEESQTRVARISGAGHLPGGEYESIHISGSAKIDGDAVCQEDVHVSGAATAKGDLAAKEIHVSGSLQVEGDVHAEAVRVSGSAHVAGGMEVCGEMRVSGSAHICKAARIQQLRAAGSLRLDEGVECERFETHGGFAIQGLLNAEQVEIEVGGACQAGEIGGESVRVYRSATANTFLSRLLNGARRAGRLSVETIEASQIDLEATRAKVVRGRDVRIGADCEIDRVEYSGACEIADGAVVRESAKVSA
;
A
#
# COMPACT_ATOMS: atom_id res chain seq x y z
N MET A 1 -27.85 11.31 35.25
CA MET A 1 -26.83 10.30 35.58
C MET A 1 -26.24 9.89 34.26
N LYS A 2 -25.00 10.27 33.96
CA LYS A 2 -24.26 9.69 32.83
C LYS A 2 -23.87 8.30 33.29
N GLU A 3 -24.34 7.27 32.60
CA GLU A 3 -23.73 5.93 32.68
C GLU A 3 -22.28 6.09 32.25
N GLU A 4 -21.35 5.89 33.18
CA GLU A 4 -19.96 5.67 32.85
C GLU A 4 -19.93 4.33 32.10
N SER A 5 -19.81 4.39 30.79
CA SER A 5 -19.54 3.23 29.94
C SER A 5 -18.21 2.64 30.43
N GLN A 6 -18.28 1.54 31.21
CA GLN A 6 -17.08 0.79 31.58
C GLN A 6 -16.51 0.17 30.31
N THR A 7 -15.55 0.82 29.73
CA THR A 7 -14.81 0.31 28.57
C THR A 7 -14.07 -0.95 28.99
N ARG A 8 -14.27 -2.03 28.25
CA ARG A 8 -13.79 -3.38 28.62
C ARG A 8 -12.54 -3.75 27.83
N VAL A 9 -11.56 -4.29 28.52
CA VAL A 9 -10.43 -4.98 27.86
C VAL A 9 -10.84 -6.42 27.53
N ALA A 10 -10.83 -6.78 26.24
CA ALA A 10 -11.11 -8.12 25.78
C ALA A 10 -9.81 -8.89 25.51
N ARG A 11 -9.64 -10.07 26.12
CA ARG A 11 -8.49 -10.95 25.90
C ARG A 11 -8.93 -12.36 25.56
N ILE A 12 -8.52 -12.87 24.39
CA ILE A 12 -8.84 -14.22 23.91
C ILE A 12 -7.55 -14.97 23.64
N SER A 13 -7.26 -15.99 24.46
CA SER A 13 -6.08 -16.86 24.26
C SER A 13 -6.44 -18.18 23.58
N GLY A 14 -7.70 -18.62 23.64
CA GLY A 14 -8.23 -19.81 22.97
C GLY A 14 -9.17 -19.45 21.82
N ALA A 15 -10.25 -20.22 21.66
CA ALA A 15 -11.33 -19.89 20.75
C ALA A 15 -12.41 -19.08 21.49
N GLY A 16 -12.87 -17.99 20.87
CA GLY A 16 -13.87 -17.14 21.52
C GLY A 16 -14.68 -16.30 20.55
N HIS A 17 -15.79 -15.77 21.09
CA HIS A 17 -16.65 -14.81 20.42
C HIS A 17 -16.71 -13.53 21.23
N LEU A 18 -16.62 -12.40 20.56
CA LEU A 18 -16.84 -11.09 21.13
C LEU A 18 -18.08 -10.48 20.46
N PRO A 19 -19.02 -9.94 21.23
CA PRO A 19 -20.08 -9.12 20.65
C PRO A 19 -19.48 -7.84 20.07
N GLY A 20 -20.18 -7.21 19.15
CA GLY A 20 -19.89 -5.84 18.76
C GLY A 20 -20.04 -4.88 19.95
N GLY A 21 -19.47 -3.70 19.84
CA GLY A 21 -19.58 -2.66 20.86
C GLY A 21 -18.26 -1.94 21.15
N GLU A 22 -18.24 -1.23 22.29
CA GLU A 22 -17.09 -0.43 22.70
C GLU A 22 -16.15 -1.21 23.62
N TYR A 23 -14.86 -1.09 23.36
CA TYR A 23 -13.77 -1.70 24.08
C TYR A 23 -12.69 -0.67 24.39
N GLU A 24 -11.93 -0.88 25.44
CA GLU A 24 -10.67 -0.16 25.67
C GLU A 24 -9.60 -0.74 24.77
N SER A 25 -9.41 -2.05 24.81
CA SER A 25 -8.46 -2.79 23.95
C SER A 25 -8.97 -4.20 23.63
N ILE A 26 -8.56 -4.75 22.50
CA ILE A 26 -8.84 -6.16 22.11
C ILE A 26 -7.52 -6.88 21.83
N HIS A 27 -7.23 -7.93 22.59
CA HIS A 27 -6.05 -8.77 22.43
C HIS A 27 -6.43 -10.21 22.09
N ILE A 28 -6.04 -10.67 20.89
CA ILE A 28 -6.36 -12.01 20.38
C ILE A 28 -5.09 -12.78 20.10
N SER A 29 -4.78 -13.76 20.94
CA SER A 29 -3.67 -14.69 20.74
C SER A 29 -4.13 -16.03 20.14
N GLY A 30 -5.39 -16.38 20.31
CA GLY A 30 -6.02 -17.59 19.78
C GLY A 30 -6.83 -17.30 18.51
N SER A 31 -8.06 -17.80 18.46
CA SER A 31 -9.01 -17.58 17.37
C SER A 31 -10.24 -16.85 17.90
N ALA A 32 -10.58 -15.73 17.29
CA ALA A 32 -11.72 -14.93 17.70
C ALA A 32 -12.62 -14.53 16.55
N LYS A 33 -13.91 -14.44 16.85
CA LYS A 33 -14.90 -13.83 15.98
C LYS A 33 -15.54 -12.66 16.72
N ILE A 34 -15.57 -11.50 16.08
CA ILE A 34 -16.24 -10.30 16.57
C ILE A 34 -17.55 -10.18 15.78
N ASP A 35 -18.69 -10.28 16.47
CA ASP A 35 -20.01 -10.25 15.84
C ASP A 35 -20.57 -8.81 15.85
N GLY A 36 -20.43 -8.11 14.71
CA GLY A 36 -20.83 -6.71 14.50
C GLY A 36 -19.67 -5.74 14.63
N ASP A 37 -20.00 -4.46 14.67
CA ASP A 37 -19.03 -3.36 14.71
C ASP A 37 -18.30 -3.31 16.06
N ALA A 38 -17.00 -3.04 16.02
CA ALA A 38 -16.18 -2.91 17.22
C ALA A 38 -15.41 -1.59 17.20
N VAL A 39 -15.51 -0.84 18.29
CA VAL A 39 -14.79 0.42 18.50
C VAL A 39 -13.85 0.26 19.69
N CYS A 40 -12.55 0.33 19.43
CA CYS A 40 -11.52 0.26 20.46
C CYS A 40 -10.93 1.64 20.71
N GLN A 41 -10.94 2.08 21.98
CA GLN A 41 -10.39 3.40 22.32
C GLN A 41 -8.87 3.43 22.23
N GLU A 42 -8.20 2.29 22.39
CA GLU A 42 -6.75 2.15 22.29
C GLU A 42 -6.37 1.18 21.16
N ASP A 43 -6.02 -0.05 21.48
CA ASP A 43 -5.41 -0.97 20.51
C ASP A 43 -6.22 -2.24 20.22
N VAL A 44 -6.06 -2.74 19.01
CA VAL A 44 -6.44 -4.09 18.59
C VAL A 44 -5.17 -4.86 18.24
N HIS A 45 -4.85 -5.89 19.03
CA HIS A 45 -3.68 -6.73 18.80
C HIS A 45 -4.08 -8.16 18.44
N VAL A 46 -3.72 -8.60 17.23
CA VAL A 46 -4.01 -9.92 16.69
C VAL A 46 -2.73 -10.69 16.43
N SER A 47 -2.39 -11.62 17.34
CA SER A 47 -1.29 -12.56 17.15
C SER A 47 -1.76 -13.89 16.58
N GLY A 48 -3.02 -14.27 16.83
CA GLY A 48 -3.67 -15.46 16.30
C GLY A 48 -4.49 -15.16 15.03
N ALA A 49 -5.75 -15.60 15.02
CA ALA A 49 -6.69 -15.37 13.93
C ALA A 49 -7.92 -14.61 14.43
N ALA A 50 -8.30 -13.56 13.74
CA ALA A 50 -9.49 -12.79 14.06
C ALA A 50 -10.35 -12.54 12.81
N THR A 51 -11.67 -12.62 13.00
CA THR A 51 -12.65 -12.22 11.99
C THR A 51 -13.63 -11.23 12.60
N ALA A 52 -13.66 -10.01 12.11
CA ALA A 52 -14.68 -9.01 12.44
C ALA A 52 -15.76 -9.01 11.36
N LYS A 53 -17.02 -9.12 11.79
CA LYS A 53 -18.18 -9.18 10.89
C LYS A 53 -18.74 -7.81 10.51
N GLY A 54 -18.35 -6.78 11.21
CA GLY A 54 -18.71 -5.39 10.98
C GLY A 54 -17.47 -4.53 10.82
N ASP A 55 -17.65 -3.24 11.07
CA ASP A 55 -16.59 -2.25 11.03
C ASP A 55 -15.66 -2.38 12.23
N LEU A 56 -14.40 -2.03 12.03
CA LEU A 56 -13.38 -2.05 13.07
C LEU A 56 -12.73 -0.68 13.18
N ALA A 57 -12.93 -0.02 14.33
CA ALA A 57 -12.28 1.24 14.65
C ALA A 57 -11.34 1.11 15.84
N ALA A 58 -10.13 1.66 15.76
CA ALA A 58 -9.15 1.68 16.85
C ALA A 58 -8.12 2.79 16.65
N LYS A 59 -7.41 3.19 17.72
CA LYS A 59 -6.23 4.04 17.51
C LYS A 59 -5.12 3.27 16.81
N GLU A 60 -4.77 2.09 17.34
CA GLU A 60 -3.73 1.27 16.75
C GLU A 60 -4.23 -0.14 16.45
N ILE A 61 -3.89 -0.66 15.27
CA ILE A 61 -4.18 -2.04 14.88
C ILE A 61 -2.86 -2.75 14.56
N HIS A 62 -2.55 -3.79 15.35
CA HIS A 62 -1.36 -4.61 15.18
C HIS A 62 -1.74 -6.03 14.78
N VAL A 63 -1.33 -6.45 13.59
CA VAL A 63 -1.60 -7.79 13.05
C VAL A 63 -0.30 -8.55 12.84
N SER A 64 -0.01 -9.47 13.76
CA SER A 64 1.10 -10.43 13.60
C SER A 64 0.63 -11.77 13.06
N GLY A 65 -0.63 -12.12 13.30
CA GLY A 65 -1.30 -13.32 12.79
C GLY A 65 -2.15 -13.02 11.55
N SER A 66 -3.44 -13.34 11.61
CA SER A 66 -4.40 -13.12 10.52
C SER A 66 -5.60 -12.32 11.01
N LEU A 67 -5.92 -11.24 10.32
CA LEU A 67 -7.11 -10.42 10.55
C LEU A 67 -7.95 -10.38 9.28
N GLN A 68 -9.23 -10.70 9.42
CA GLN A 68 -10.24 -10.48 8.38
C GLN A 68 -11.30 -9.52 8.92
N VAL A 69 -11.61 -8.48 8.17
CA VAL A 69 -12.68 -7.53 8.46
C VAL A 69 -13.65 -7.52 7.29
N GLU A 70 -14.93 -7.79 7.57
CA GLU A 70 -15.97 -7.77 6.52
C GLU A 70 -16.51 -6.37 6.25
N GLY A 71 -16.37 -5.45 7.22
CA GLY A 71 -16.71 -4.03 7.11
C GLY A 71 -15.52 -3.14 6.77
N ASP A 72 -15.65 -1.86 7.12
CA ASP A 72 -14.63 -0.85 6.94
C ASP A 72 -13.64 -0.82 8.15
N VAL A 73 -12.45 -0.28 7.94
CA VAL A 73 -11.43 -0.12 8.99
C VAL A 73 -11.10 1.36 9.15
N HIS A 74 -11.16 1.85 10.40
CA HIS A 74 -10.75 3.19 10.77
C HIS A 74 -9.68 3.14 11.85
N ALA A 75 -8.51 3.77 11.63
CA ALA A 75 -7.43 3.78 12.61
C ALA A 75 -6.55 5.02 12.52
N GLU A 76 -5.79 5.29 13.59
CA GLU A 76 -4.70 6.26 13.53
C GLU A 76 -3.43 5.60 12.98
N ALA A 77 -3.16 4.36 13.38
CA ALA A 77 -2.03 3.60 12.87
C ALA A 77 -2.35 2.12 12.67
N VAL A 78 -1.79 1.52 11.59
CA VAL A 78 -1.96 0.09 11.29
C VAL A 78 -0.61 -0.54 11.00
N ARG A 79 -0.31 -1.67 11.65
CA ARG A 79 0.90 -2.47 11.40
C ARG A 79 0.52 -3.91 11.08
N VAL A 80 0.89 -4.36 9.89
CA VAL A 80 0.63 -5.72 9.42
C VAL A 80 1.95 -6.44 9.18
N SER A 81 2.30 -7.35 10.08
CA SER A 81 3.44 -8.26 9.91
C SER A 81 2.98 -9.64 9.43
N GLY A 82 1.75 -10.03 9.72
CA GLY A 82 1.09 -11.24 9.24
C GLY A 82 0.24 -10.99 8.00
N SER A 83 -1.04 -11.31 8.07
CA SER A 83 -1.99 -11.13 6.97
C SER A 83 -3.21 -10.32 7.40
N ALA A 84 -3.59 -9.33 6.62
CA ALA A 84 -4.83 -8.57 6.82
C ALA A 84 -5.66 -8.59 5.54
N HIS A 85 -6.95 -8.85 5.69
CA HIS A 85 -7.94 -8.76 4.61
C HIS A 85 -9.10 -7.88 5.06
N VAL A 86 -9.39 -6.84 4.32
CA VAL A 86 -10.48 -5.89 4.57
C VAL A 86 -11.39 -5.89 3.35
N ALA A 87 -12.61 -6.38 3.53
CA ALA A 87 -13.60 -6.40 2.44
C ALA A 87 -14.23 -5.02 2.18
N GLY A 88 -14.20 -4.15 3.17
CA GLY A 88 -14.57 -2.74 3.07
C GLY A 88 -13.43 -1.83 2.63
N GLY A 89 -13.61 -0.54 2.91
CA GLY A 89 -12.60 0.49 2.76
C GLY A 89 -11.67 0.59 3.98
N MET A 90 -10.63 1.42 3.86
CA MET A 90 -9.70 1.67 4.95
C MET A 90 -9.38 3.15 5.06
N GLU A 91 -9.53 3.69 6.26
CA GLU A 91 -9.12 5.04 6.59
C GLU A 91 -8.10 5.03 7.73
N VAL A 92 -6.90 5.55 7.46
CA VAL A 92 -5.81 5.64 8.44
C VAL A 92 -5.27 7.07 8.46
N CYS A 93 -5.55 7.79 9.54
CA CYS A 93 -5.17 9.19 9.68
C CYS A 93 -3.66 9.41 9.86
N GLY A 94 -2.89 8.36 10.10
CA GLY A 94 -1.44 8.38 10.25
C GLY A 94 -0.77 7.33 9.36
N GLU A 95 0.00 6.43 9.96
CA GLU A 95 0.84 5.51 9.21
C GLU A 95 0.28 4.09 9.13
N MET A 96 0.26 3.53 7.91
CA MET A 96 0.08 2.10 7.68
C MET A 96 1.40 1.47 7.23
N ARG A 97 1.84 0.44 7.97
CA ARG A 97 3.03 -0.36 7.62
C ARG A 97 2.65 -1.80 7.33
N VAL A 98 3.06 -2.29 6.16
CA VAL A 98 2.84 -3.68 5.73
C VAL A 98 4.18 -4.36 5.50
N SER A 99 4.54 -5.29 6.39
CA SER A 99 5.72 -6.16 6.20
C SER A 99 5.32 -7.56 5.74
N GLY A 100 4.09 -7.97 6.05
CA GLY A 100 3.47 -9.22 5.61
C GLY A 100 2.62 -9.04 4.34
N SER A 101 1.33 -9.34 4.43
CA SER A 101 0.38 -9.20 3.33
C SER A 101 -0.86 -8.41 3.75
N ALA A 102 -1.26 -7.44 2.94
CA ALA A 102 -2.51 -6.72 3.12
C ALA A 102 -3.32 -6.70 1.83
N HIS A 103 -4.62 -6.98 1.95
CA HIS A 103 -5.58 -6.90 0.85
C HIS A 103 -6.77 -6.06 1.29
N ILE A 104 -7.05 -4.98 0.57
CA ILE A 104 -8.17 -4.07 0.81
C ILE A 104 -9.01 -4.06 -0.47
N CYS A 105 -10.30 -4.41 -0.33
CA CYS A 105 -11.16 -4.61 -1.49
C CYS A 105 -11.78 -3.32 -2.03
N LYS A 106 -11.89 -2.26 -1.20
CA LYS A 106 -12.41 -0.96 -1.61
C LYS A 106 -11.36 0.13 -1.53
N ALA A 107 -11.78 1.37 -1.73
CA ALA A 107 -10.89 2.52 -1.67
C ALA A 107 -10.24 2.69 -0.28
N ALA A 108 -8.99 3.16 -0.28
CA ALA A 108 -8.26 3.46 0.93
C ALA A 108 -7.84 4.93 0.97
N ARG A 109 -7.91 5.53 2.16
CA ARG A 109 -7.34 6.84 2.46
C ARG A 109 -6.39 6.69 3.63
N ILE A 110 -5.10 6.93 3.39
CA ILE A 110 -4.03 6.64 4.35
C ILE A 110 -3.03 7.77 4.29
N GLN A 111 -2.74 8.44 5.40
CA GLN A 111 -1.80 9.55 5.35
C GLN A 111 -0.40 9.10 4.87
N GLN A 112 0.16 8.07 5.47
CA GLN A 112 1.46 7.50 5.05
C GLN A 112 1.35 5.98 4.90
N LEU A 113 1.62 5.48 3.70
CA LEU A 113 1.56 4.05 3.40
C LEU A 113 2.95 3.51 3.04
N ARG A 114 3.45 2.59 3.87
CA ARG A 114 4.73 1.92 3.65
C ARG A 114 4.54 0.41 3.53
N ALA A 115 5.01 -0.17 2.43
CA ALA A 115 4.89 -1.60 2.18
C ALA A 115 6.24 -2.22 1.82
N ALA A 116 6.74 -3.12 2.67
CA ALA A 116 7.90 -3.97 2.39
C ALA A 116 7.50 -5.41 2.02
N GLY A 117 6.24 -5.77 2.22
CA GLY A 117 5.67 -7.07 1.88
C GLY A 117 4.82 -7.04 0.61
N SER A 118 3.64 -7.64 0.67
CA SER A 118 2.66 -7.66 -0.43
C SER A 118 1.46 -6.79 -0.10
N LEU A 119 1.14 -5.87 -0.98
CA LEU A 119 -0.01 -4.98 -0.86
C LEU A 119 -0.93 -5.14 -2.07
N ARG A 120 -2.21 -5.36 -1.82
CA ARG A 120 -3.22 -5.38 -2.86
C ARG A 120 -4.38 -4.45 -2.51
N LEU A 121 -4.75 -3.60 -3.46
CA LEU A 121 -5.98 -2.81 -3.41
C LEU A 121 -6.75 -3.06 -4.70
N ASP A 122 -8.03 -3.44 -4.54
CA ASP A 122 -8.90 -3.71 -5.70
C ASP A 122 -9.50 -2.41 -6.26
N GLU A 123 -9.42 -1.32 -5.51
CA GLU A 123 -9.74 0.04 -5.94
C GLU A 123 -8.51 0.96 -5.80
N GLY A 124 -8.74 2.26 -5.66
CA GLY A 124 -7.67 3.25 -5.53
C GLY A 124 -7.22 3.50 -4.10
N VAL A 125 -6.12 4.24 -3.97
CA VAL A 125 -5.62 4.77 -2.71
C VAL A 125 -5.25 6.24 -2.84
N GLU A 126 -5.61 7.02 -1.82
CA GLU A 126 -5.21 8.41 -1.65
C GLU A 126 -4.33 8.52 -0.41
N CYS A 127 -3.15 9.14 -0.55
CA CYS A 127 -2.22 9.34 0.56
C CYS A 127 -1.33 10.58 0.35
N GLU A 128 -0.66 11.03 1.41
CA GLU A 128 0.39 12.04 1.27
C GLU A 128 1.69 11.40 0.79
N ARG A 129 2.04 10.24 1.35
CA ARG A 129 3.25 9.49 0.98
C ARG A 129 2.96 8.02 0.77
N PHE A 130 3.38 7.53 -0.38
CA PHE A 130 3.42 6.10 -0.73
C PHE A 130 4.86 5.64 -0.90
N GLU A 131 5.28 4.67 -0.10
CA GLU A 131 6.63 4.10 -0.14
C GLU A 131 6.56 2.57 -0.17
N THR A 132 7.22 1.95 -1.13
CA THR A 132 7.25 0.48 -1.22
C THR A 132 8.62 -0.06 -1.59
N HIS A 133 8.98 -1.17 -0.92
CA HIS A 133 10.18 -1.98 -1.18
C HIS A 133 9.81 -3.43 -1.57
N GLY A 134 8.55 -3.70 -1.83
CA GLY A 134 8.01 -5.03 -2.11
C GLY A 134 7.22 -5.08 -3.41
N GLY A 135 6.27 -6.04 -3.46
CA GLY A 135 5.31 -6.13 -4.55
C GLY A 135 3.97 -5.49 -4.20
N PHE A 136 3.35 -4.83 -5.15
CA PHE A 136 2.00 -4.33 -4.96
C PHE A 136 1.15 -4.46 -6.23
N ALA A 137 -0.17 -4.49 -6.02
CA ALA A 137 -1.16 -4.41 -7.09
C ALA A 137 -2.30 -3.47 -6.67
N ILE A 138 -2.41 -2.33 -7.32
CA ILE A 138 -3.48 -1.34 -7.14
C ILE A 138 -4.23 -1.28 -8.47
N GLN A 139 -5.50 -1.71 -8.49
CA GLN A 139 -6.24 -1.78 -9.76
C GLN A 139 -6.73 -0.41 -10.23
N GLY A 140 -6.94 0.54 -9.30
CA GLY A 140 -7.36 1.90 -9.56
C GLY A 140 -6.21 2.91 -9.58
N LEU A 141 -6.54 4.13 -9.14
CA LEU A 141 -5.62 5.24 -9.03
C LEU A 141 -4.83 5.17 -7.71
N LEU A 142 -3.51 5.24 -7.79
CA LEU A 142 -2.64 5.62 -6.69
C LEU A 142 -2.42 7.13 -6.78
N ASN A 143 -3.01 7.88 -5.88
CA ASN A 143 -2.84 9.33 -5.78
C ASN A 143 -2.08 9.69 -4.51
N ALA A 144 -0.89 10.29 -4.66
CA ALA A 144 -0.09 10.70 -3.51
C ALA A 144 0.81 11.89 -3.84
N GLU A 145 1.03 12.78 -2.86
CA GLU A 145 1.97 13.88 -3.07
C GLU A 145 3.38 13.35 -3.41
N GLN A 146 3.81 12.31 -2.70
CA GLN A 146 5.10 11.67 -2.92
C GLN A 146 4.94 10.15 -3.10
N VAL A 147 5.37 9.65 -4.26
CA VAL A 147 5.39 8.23 -4.60
C VAL A 147 6.83 7.77 -4.73
N GLU A 148 7.25 6.83 -3.90
CA GLU A 148 8.58 6.21 -3.93
C GLU A 148 8.46 4.69 -4.04
N ILE A 149 8.90 4.14 -5.17
CA ILE A 149 8.79 2.71 -5.49
C ILE A 149 10.18 2.13 -5.70
N GLU A 150 10.66 1.33 -4.75
CA GLU A 150 11.80 0.45 -4.97
C GLU A 150 11.30 -0.86 -5.58
N VAL A 151 11.65 -1.10 -6.83
CA VAL A 151 11.15 -2.24 -7.58
C VAL A 151 11.87 -3.52 -7.15
N GLY A 152 11.27 -4.26 -6.22
CA GLY A 152 11.79 -5.55 -5.73
C GLY A 152 10.99 -6.77 -6.21
N GLY A 153 9.78 -6.56 -6.74
CA GLY A 153 8.85 -7.59 -7.18
C GLY A 153 7.97 -7.12 -8.34
N ALA A 154 6.84 -7.77 -8.53
CA ALA A 154 5.82 -7.30 -9.46
C ALA A 154 5.09 -6.10 -8.84
N CYS A 155 5.17 -4.95 -9.49
CA CYS A 155 4.48 -3.73 -9.08
C CYS A 155 3.49 -3.36 -10.19
N GLN A 156 2.24 -3.17 -9.84
CA GLN A 156 1.20 -2.82 -10.78
C GLN A 156 0.29 -1.73 -10.21
N ALA A 157 0.00 -0.72 -11.01
CA ALA A 157 -1.05 0.25 -10.75
C ALA A 157 -1.88 0.48 -12.03
N GLY A 158 -3.15 0.86 -11.89
CA GLY A 158 -3.93 1.38 -13.01
C GLY A 158 -3.34 2.71 -13.45
N GLU A 159 -3.38 3.68 -12.56
CA GLU A 159 -2.85 5.02 -12.75
C GLU A 159 -2.07 5.47 -11.52
N ILE A 160 -1.08 6.34 -11.72
CA ILE A 160 -0.33 6.99 -10.65
C ILE A 160 -0.39 8.50 -10.86
N GLY A 161 -0.90 9.23 -9.86
CA GLY A 161 -0.96 10.68 -9.83
C GLY A 161 -0.24 11.26 -8.62
N GLY A 162 0.35 12.46 -8.78
CA GLY A 162 0.96 13.13 -7.64
C GLY A 162 1.82 14.34 -7.97
N GLU A 163 2.60 14.79 -7.00
CA GLU A 163 3.57 15.85 -7.21
C GLU A 163 4.93 15.29 -7.62
N SER A 164 5.39 14.24 -6.94
CA SER A 164 6.67 13.59 -7.21
C SER A 164 6.51 12.08 -7.29
N VAL A 165 6.94 11.49 -8.41
CA VAL A 165 6.95 10.02 -8.63
C VAL A 165 8.37 9.57 -8.92
N ARG A 166 8.90 8.72 -8.05
CA ARG A 166 10.23 8.12 -8.19
C ARG A 166 10.15 6.61 -8.17
N VAL A 167 10.64 5.98 -9.21
CA VAL A 167 10.72 4.52 -9.36
C VAL A 167 12.16 4.13 -9.64
N TYR A 168 12.72 3.28 -8.79
CA TYR A 168 14.13 2.89 -8.90
C TYR A 168 14.34 1.42 -8.53
N ARG A 169 15.49 0.88 -8.95
CA ARG A 169 15.91 -0.48 -8.56
C ARG A 169 16.79 -0.44 -7.31
N SER A 170 16.63 -1.46 -6.44
CA SER A 170 17.54 -1.63 -5.32
C SER A 170 18.98 -1.81 -5.79
N ALA A 171 19.89 -1.02 -5.24
CA ALA A 171 21.32 -1.15 -5.51
C ALA A 171 21.89 -2.52 -5.10
N THR A 172 21.26 -3.20 -4.14
CA THR A 172 21.63 -4.54 -3.66
C THR A 172 21.35 -5.66 -4.67
N ALA A 173 20.43 -5.44 -5.63
CA ALA A 173 20.11 -6.41 -6.69
C ALA A 173 21.23 -6.51 -7.75
N ASN A 174 22.17 -5.60 -7.79
CA ASN A 174 23.23 -5.51 -8.79
C ASN A 174 24.55 -6.23 -8.42
N THR A 175 24.62 -6.95 -7.30
CA THR A 175 25.83 -7.71 -6.94
C THR A 175 25.99 -8.91 -7.87
N PHE A 176 27.20 -9.11 -8.42
CA PHE A 176 27.55 -10.21 -9.32
C PHE A 176 27.13 -11.60 -8.78
N LEU A 177 27.18 -11.80 -7.46
CA LEU A 177 26.70 -13.01 -6.81
C LEU A 177 25.19 -13.22 -6.93
N SER A 178 24.38 -12.16 -6.89
CA SER A 178 22.92 -12.28 -7.03
C SER A 178 22.52 -12.71 -8.45
N ARG A 179 23.30 -12.31 -9.46
CA ARG A 179 23.08 -12.74 -10.85
C ARG A 179 23.44 -14.23 -11.06
N LEU A 180 24.40 -14.77 -10.31
CA LEU A 180 24.82 -16.16 -10.43
C LEU A 180 23.89 -17.12 -9.67
N LEU A 181 23.37 -16.72 -8.51
CA LEU A 181 22.55 -17.57 -7.64
C LEU A 181 21.05 -17.49 -7.96
N ASN A 182 20.59 -16.42 -8.56
CA ASN A 182 19.20 -16.22 -8.94
C ASN A 182 19.00 -16.35 -10.45
N GLY A 183 19.31 -17.52 -11.00
CA GLY A 183 19.02 -17.79 -12.41
C GLY A 183 17.68 -17.20 -12.83
N ALA A 184 17.71 -16.18 -13.69
CA ALA A 184 16.57 -15.55 -14.37
C ALA A 184 15.33 -15.23 -13.48
N ARG A 185 15.51 -14.80 -12.24
CA ARG A 185 14.43 -14.06 -11.56
C ARG A 185 14.19 -12.79 -12.37
N ARG A 186 13.05 -12.71 -13.01
CA ARG A 186 12.60 -11.53 -13.71
C ARG A 186 12.82 -10.34 -12.78
N ALA A 187 13.74 -9.46 -13.15
CA ALA A 187 13.94 -8.21 -12.44
C ALA A 187 12.56 -7.57 -12.28
N GLY A 188 12.22 -7.14 -11.06
CA GLY A 188 10.95 -6.50 -10.80
C GLY A 188 10.74 -5.34 -11.77
N ARG A 189 9.49 -5.07 -12.11
CA ARG A 189 9.10 -3.99 -13.02
C ARG A 189 7.81 -3.37 -12.53
N LEU A 190 7.69 -2.06 -12.64
CA LEU A 190 6.41 -1.37 -12.52
C LEU A 190 5.66 -1.45 -13.85
N SER A 191 4.41 -1.87 -13.81
CA SER A 191 3.47 -1.82 -14.92
C SER A 191 2.33 -0.87 -14.58
N VAL A 192 2.10 0.14 -15.41
CA VAL A 192 1.08 1.17 -15.17
C VAL A 192 0.53 1.65 -16.51
N GLU A 193 -0.71 2.12 -16.54
CA GLU A 193 -1.26 2.73 -17.75
C GLU A 193 -0.81 4.17 -17.89
N THR A 194 -1.02 4.98 -16.87
CA THR A 194 -0.70 6.41 -16.89
C THR A 194 0.04 6.83 -15.62
N ILE A 195 1.06 7.66 -15.79
CA ILE A 195 1.74 8.38 -14.69
C ILE A 195 1.60 9.87 -14.97
N GLU A 196 1.06 10.62 -14.00
CA GLU A 196 0.93 12.06 -14.10
C GLU A 196 1.44 12.74 -12.82
N ALA A 197 2.52 13.53 -12.93
CA ALA A 197 3.11 14.22 -11.79
C ALA A 197 3.97 15.44 -12.24
N SER A 198 4.23 16.38 -11.32
CA SER A 198 5.11 17.50 -11.61
C SER A 198 6.55 17.05 -11.85
N GLN A 199 7.05 16.12 -11.05
CA GLN A 199 8.40 15.56 -11.15
C GLN A 199 8.33 14.04 -11.27
N ILE A 200 8.97 13.50 -12.30
CA ILE A 200 8.93 12.07 -12.60
C ILE A 200 10.35 11.56 -12.86
N ASP A 201 10.80 10.57 -12.09
CA ASP A 201 12.06 9.84 -12.26
C ASP A 201 11.79 8.33 -12.28
N LEU A 202 11.95 7.69 -13.43
CA LEU A 202 11.54 6.30 -13.63
C LEU A 202 12.72 5.42 -14.04
N GLU A 203 12.84 4.26 -13.41
CA GLU A 203 13.61 3.11 -13.86
C GLU A 203 12.71 1.87 -13.92
N ALA A 204 13.05 0.89 -14.74
CA ALA A 204 12.37 -0.41 -14.81
C ALA A 204 10.83 -0.31 -14.87
N THR A 205 10.32 0.63 -15.64
CA THR A 205 8.90 0.95 -15.74
C THR A 205 8.35 0.70 -17.14
N ARG A 206 7.18 0.10 -17.21
CA ARG A 206 6.38 0.03 -18.42
C ARG A 206 5.12 0.88 -18.24
N ALA A 207 4.94 1.89 -19.10
CA ALA A 207 3.75 2.74 -19.08
C ALA A 207 3.24 3.02 -20.50
N LYS A 208 1.93 3.27 -20.63
CA LYS A 208 1.38 3.77 -21.90
C LYS A 208 1.65 5.27 -22.03
N VAL A 209 1.34 6.04 -20.99
CA VAL A 209 1.50 7.50 -20.99
C VAL A 209 2.23 7.95 -19.72
N VAL A 210 3.21 8.82 -19.90
CA VAL A 210 3.88 9.54 -18.82
C VAL A 210 3.73 11.04 -19.10
N ARG A 211 3.12 11.77 -18.19
CA ARG A 211 2.86 13.19 -18.31
C ARG A 211 3.42 13.95 -17.13
N GLY A 212 4.26 14.94 -17.36
CA GLY A 212 4.85 15.71 -16.28
C GLY A 212 5.46 17.04 -16.70
N ARG A 213 5.88 17.82 -15.70
CA ARG A 213 6.67 19.01 -15.98
C ARG A 213 8.11 18.61 -16.28
N ASP A 214 8.76 17.98 -15.32
CA ASP A 214 10.15 17.54 -15.43
C ASP A 214 10.18 16.00 -15.38
N VAL A 215 10.60 15.37 -16.48
CA VAL A 215 10.52 13.94 -16.69
C VAL A 215 11.89 13.34 -16.96
N ARG A 216 12.32 12.38 -16.16
CA ARG A 216 13.52 11.59 -16.38
C ARG A 216 13.15 10.12 -16.57
N ILE A 217 13.50 9.58 -17.71
CA ILE A 217 13.29 8.18 -18.09
C ILE A 217 14.63 7.47 -18.04
N GLY A 218 14.84 6.69 -17.00
CA GLY A 218 16.06 5.88 -16.78
C GLY A 218 16.02 4.54 -17.48
N ALA A 219 16.99 3.69 -17.13
CA ALA A 219 17.22 2.42 -17.79
C ALA A 219 16.02 1.44 -17.63
N ASP A 220 15.89 0.53 -18.60
CA ASP A 220 14.87 -0.53 -18.63
C ASP A 220 13.42 -0.02 -18.60
N CYS A 221 13.18 1.22 -19.01
CA CYS A 221 11.85 1.77 -19.21
C CYS A 221 11.34 1.45 -20.63
N GLU A 222 10.05 1.14 -20.74
CA GLU A 222 9.31 0.96 -21.99
C GLU A 222 8.06 1.85 -21.93
N ILE A 223 8.10 3.02 -22.59
CA ILE A 223 7.03 4.03 -22.54
C ILE A 223 6.50 4.26 -23.95
N ASP A 224 5.18 4.20 -24.12
CA ASP A 224 4.59 4.46 -25.42
C ASP A 224 4.64 5.99 -25.74
N ARG A 225 4.25 6.83 -24.76
CA ARG A 225 4.21 8.29 -24.96
C ARG A 225 4.64 9.06 -23.73
N VAL A 226 5.52 10.03 -23.92
CA VAL A 226 5.95 11.01 -22.90
C VAL A 226 5.49 12.41 -23.31
N GLU A 227 4.75 13.09 -22.43
CA GLU A 227 4.34 14.48 -22.56
C GLU A 227 4.98 15.30 -21.44
N TYR A 228 5.69 16.35 -21.77
CA TYR A 228 6.38 17.19 -20.78
C TYR A 228 6.28 18.67 -21.10
N SER A 229 6.25 19.51 -20.06
CA SER A 229 6.21 20.97 -20.24
C SER A 229 7.53 21.67 -19.92
N GLY A 230 8.35 21.11 -19.05
CA GLY A 230 9.67 21.61 -18.65
C GLY A 230 10.83 20.89 -19.32
N ALA A 231 11.53 20.05 -18.57
CA ALA A 231 12.66 19.25 -19.03
C ALA A 231 12.27 17.78 -19.26
N CYS A 232 12.91 17.16 -20.26
CA CYS A 232 12.80 15.71 -20.48
C CYS A 232 14.18 15.13 -20.74
N GLU A 233 14.58 14.15 -19.92
CA GLU A 233 15.82 13.40 -20.08
C GLU A 233 15.48 11.93 -20.31
N ILE A 234 16.03 11.33 -21.37
CA ILE A 234 15.84 9.90 -21.68
C ILE A 234 17.23 9.27 -21.71
N ALA A 235 17.46 8.32 -20.82
CA ALA A 235 18.74 7.64 -20.71
C ALA A 235 18.93 6.56 -21.79
N ASP A 236 20.19 6.22 -22.07
CA ASP A 236 20.52 5.06 -22.89
C ASP A 236 19.91 3.78 -22.30
N GLY A 237 19.29 2.96 -23.16
CA GLY A 237 18.61 1.72 -22.72
C GLY A 237 17.15 1.88 -22.32
N ALA A 238 16.60 3.09 -22.36
CA ALA A 238 15.16 3.32 -22.32
C ALA A 238 14.56 3.24 -23.74
N VAL A 239 13.35 2.74 -23.84
CA VAL A 239 12.56 2.72 -25.08
C VAL A 239 11.37 3.64 -24.93
N VAL A 240 11.37 4.76 -25.63
CA VAL A 240 10.27 5.72 -25.71
C VAL A 240 9.83 5.82 -27.17
N ARG A 241 8.57 5.52 -27.46
CA ARG A 241 8.08 5.54 -28.84
C ARG A 241 7.80 6.96 -29.34
N GLU A 242 7.21 7.78 -28.47
CA GLU A 242 6.87 9.15 -28.78
C GLU A 242 7.17 10.05 -27.59
N SER A 243 7.79 11.21 -27.84
CA SER A 243 7.96 12.26 -26.83
C SER A 243 7.54 13.60 -27.40
N ALA A 244 6.74 14.36 -26.66
CA ALA A 244 6.21 15.64 -27.09
C ALA A 244 6.32 16.68 -25.98
N LYS A 245 6.86 17.85 -26.31
CA LYS A 245 6.80 19.02 -25.44
C LYS A 245 5.43 19.69 -25.61
N VAL A 246 4.70 19.79 -24.49
CA VAL A 246 3.39 20.44 -24.45
C VAL A 246 3.51 21.83 -23.81
N SER A 247 2.65 22.75 -24.19
CA SER A 247 2.55 24.04 -23.51
C SER A 247 1.95 23.83 -22.12
N ALA A 248 2.52 24.49 -21.10
CA ALA A 248 2.02 24.49 -19.74
C ALA A 248 0.68 25.20 -19.62
#